data_a72ca8e6f54e0832fa36fb00dd2ddc91
#
_entry.id   a72ca8e6f54e0832fa36fb00dd2ddc91
#
_cell.length_a   1.000
_cell.length_b   1.000
_cell.length_c   1.000
_cell.angle_alpha   90.00
_cell.angle_beta   90.00
_cell.angle_gamma   90.00
#
_symmetry.space_group_name_H-M   'P 1'
#
loop_
_entity.id
_entity.type
_entity.pdbx_description
1 polymer ?
#
loop_
_entity_poly.entity_id
_entity_poly.type
_entity_poly.pdbx_seq_one_letter_code
_entity_poly.pdbx_strand_id
1 'polypeptide(L)'
;MVTETSLKIDPVQAGKSNNVSLVFNSRVELALSHFDLVKKGDIHERLKVERGQKRGEVIVELPVLDPGEHAIRLKVFAADGHLTEDIIHFFVVE
;
A
#
# COMPACT_ATOMS: atom_id res chain seq x y z
N MET A 1 -8.82 -8.27 -2.33
CA MET A 1 -7.76 -9.10 -1.76
C MET A 1 -6.46 -8.89 -2.52
N VAL A 2 -5.39 -8.67 -1.81
CA VAL A 2 -4.06 -8.50 -2.42
C VAL A 2 -3.55 -9.87 -2.85
N THR A 3 -3.19 -10.01 -4.12
CA THR A 3 -2.66 -11.27 -4.67
C THR A 3 -1.14 -11.23 -4.84
N GLU A 4 -0.58 -10.04 -5.07
CA GLU A 4 0.86 -9.84 -5.20
C GLU A 4 1.26 -8.51 -4.59
N THR A 5 2.48 -8.43 -4.10
CA THR A 5 3.04 -7.17 -3.63
C THR A 5 4.56 -7.17 -3.81
N SER A 6 5.10 -6.02 -4.24
CA SER A 6 6.55 -5.84 -4.35
C SER A 6 7.25 -5.83 -2.98
N LEU A 7 6.51 -5.68 -1.88
CA LEU A 7 7.08 -5.72 -0.53
C LEU A 7 7.72 -7.06 -0.20
N LYS A 8 7.32 -8.14 -0.88
CA LYS A 8 7.91 -9.47 -0.70
C LYS A 8 9.17 -9.68 -1.53
N ILE A 9 9.35 -8.88 -2.57
CA ILE A 9 10.45 -9.04 -3.54
C ILE A 9 11.53 -8.01 -3.29
N ASP A 10 11.13 -6.74 -3.17
CA ASP A 10 12.04 -5.61 -3.02
C ASP A 10 11.83 -4.98 -1.66
N PRO A 11 12.87 -4.98 -0.79
CA PRO A 11 12.74 -4.33 0.52
C PRO A 11 12.61 -2.82 0.35
N VAL A 12 11.84 -2.21 1.24
CA VAL A 12 11.72 -0.76 1.33
C VAL A 12 12.98 -0.21 1.99
N GLN A 13 13.57 0.82 1.38
CA GLN A 13 14.81 1.41 1.87
C GLN A 13 14.57 2.71 2.62
N ALA A 14 15.23 2.86 3.77
CA ALA A 14 15.17 4.08 4.57
C ALA A 14 15.89 5.22 3.86
N GLY A 15 15.52 6.44 4.20
CA GLY A 15 16.18 7.64 3.72
C GLY A 15 15.80 8.10 2.33
N LYS A 16 14.87 7.40 1.68
CA LYS A 16 14.34 7.82 0.37
C LYS A 16 12.89 7.41 0.23
N SER A 17 12.18 8.05 -0.71
CA SER A 17 10.82 7.61 -1.04
C SER A 17 10.87 6.31 -1.85
N ASN A 18 9.83 5.50 -1.74
CA ASN A 18 9.72 4.21 -2.42
C ASN A 18 8.33 4.10 -3.03
N ASN A 19 8.24 3.38 -4.15
CA ASN A 19 6.97 3.01 -4.74
C ASN A 19 6.75 1.51 -4.51
N VAL A 20 5.57 1.16 -4.02
CA VAL A 20 5.19 -0.21 -3.72
C VAL A 20 4.05 -0.60 -4.63
N SER A 21 4.17 -1.76 -5.27
CA SER A 21 3.11 -2.31 -6.10
C SER A 21 2.26 -3.28 -5.30
N LEU A 22 0.95 -3.10 -5.34
CA LEU A 22 -0.02 -4.02 -4.78
C LEU A 22 -0.96 -4.46 -5.91
N VAL A 23 -1.10 -5.76 -6.09
CA VAL A 23 -2.01 -6.31 -7.11
C VAL A 23 -3.19 -6.99 -6.42
N PHE A 24 -4.39 -6.61 -6.83
CA PHE A 24 -5.62 -7.16 -6.30
C PHE A 24 -6.27 -8.10 -7.31
N ASN A 25 -7.13 -8.98 -6.82
CA ASN A 25 -7.81 -9.96 -7.68
C ASN A 25 -8.95 -9.37 -8.52
N SER A 26 -9.24 -8.09 -8.36
CA SER A 26 -10.17 -7.37 -9.24
C SER A 26 -9.75 -5.91 -9.36
N ARG A 27 -10.38 -5.18 -10.28
CA ARG A 27 -10.08 -3.75 -10.45
C ARG A 27 -10.43 -2.98 -9.19
N VAL A 28 -9.62 -1.99 -8.88
CA VAL A 28 -9.80 -1.15 -7.70
C VAL A 28 -10.35 0.20 -8.12
N GLU A 29 -11.40 0.66 -7.42
CA GLU A 29 -11.94 2.01 -7.57
C GLU A 29 -11.11 2.96 -6.71
N LEU A 30 -10.07 3.57 -7.30
CA LEU A 30 -9.13 4.41 -6.55
C LEU A 30 -9.80 5.59 -5.87
N ALA A 31 -10.80 6.19 -6.50
CA ALA A 31 -11.50 7.35 -5.95
C ALA A 31 -12.23 7.03 -4.64
N LEU A 32 -12.58 5.76 -4.43
CA LEU A 32 -13.31 5.30 -3.25
C LEU A 32 -12.43 4.55 -2.26
N SER A 33 -11.17 4.30 -2.63
CA SER A 33 -10.25 3.49 -1.84
C SER A 33 -9.28 4.37 -1.09
N HIS A 34 -8.78 3.87 0.05
CA HIS A 34 -7.85 4.61 0.90
C HIS A 34 -6.69 3.72 1.29
N PHE A 35 -5.49 4.29 1.24
CA PHE A 35 -4.25 3.64 1.66
C PHE A 35 -3.58 4.57 2.65
N ASP A 36 -3.42 4.12 3.89
CA ASP A 36 -2.87 4.94 4.95
C ASP A 36 -1.64 4.28 5.56
N LEU A 37 -0.60 5.08 5.78
CA LEU A 37 0.55 4.64 6.55
C LEU A 37 0.20 4.76 8.04
N VAL A 38 0.34 3.65 8.77
CA VAL A 38 0.08 3.63 10.21
C VAL A 38 1.33 3.99 10.95
N LYS A 39 1.25 5.01 11.80
CA LYS A 39 2.35 5.47 12.64
C LYS A 39 2.05 5.21 14.10
N LYS A 40 3.07 5.31 14.96
CA LYS A 40 2.91 5.16 16.40
C LYS A 40 1.83 6.11 16.95
N GLY A 41 1.06 5.63 17.91
CA GLY A 41 -0.01 6.42 18.51
C GLY A 41 -1.28 6.50 17.66
N ASP A 42 -1.51 5.50 16.81
CA ASP A 42 -2.67 5.43 15.91
C ASP A 42 -2.80 6.62 14.96
N ILE A 43 -1.66 7.22 14.60
CA ILE A 43 -1.63 8.28 13.61
C ILE A 43 -1.60 7.65 12.23
N HIS A 44 -2.51 8.10 11.36
CA HIS A 44 -2.63 7.61 9.98
C HIS A 44 -2.28 8.72 9.01
N GLU A 45 -1.38 8.43 8.08
CA GLU A 45 -1.03 9.37 7.02
C GLU A 45 -1.54 8.83 5.69
N ARG A 46 -2.39 9.59 5.00
CA ARG A 46 -2.93 9.20 3.71
C ARG A 46 -1.81 9.15 2.66
N LEU A 47 -1.71 8.02 1.98
CA LEU A 47 -0.69 7.83 0.96
C LEU A 47 -1.24 8.17 -0.43
N LYS A 48 -0.36 8.64 -1.30
CA LYS A 48 -0.68 8.86 -2.70
C LYS A 48 -0.64 7.53 -3.44
N VAL A 49 -1.62 7.31 -4.29
CA VAL A 49 -1.72 6.07 -5.06
C VAL A 49 -2.08 6.38 -6.50
N GLU A 50 -1.67 5.49 -7.39
CA GLU A 50 -2.03 5.57 -8.81
C GLU A 50 -2.20 4.17 -9.37
N ARG A 51 -2.84 4.07 -10.53
CA ARG A 51 -3.02 2.79 -11.20
C ARG A 51 -1.69 2.33 -11.78
N GLY A 52 -1.39 1.03 -11.61
CA GLY A 52 -0.28 0.40 -12.28
C GLY A 52 -0.66 -0.07 -13.67
N GLN A 53 0.26 -0.78 -14.32
CA GLN A 53 0.08 -1.26 -15.69
C GLN A 53 -0.78 -2.52 -15.77
N LYS A 54 -0.75 -3.36 -14.72
CA LYS A 54 -1.52 -4.59 -14.69
C LYS A 54 -2.93 -4.33 -14.17
N ARG A 55 -3.86 -5.19 -14.57
CA ARG A 55 -5.22 -5.14 -14.03
C ARG A 55 -5.19 -5.36 -12.52
N GLY A 56 -5.85 -4.48 -11.78
CA GLY A 56 -5.89 -4.57 -10.33
C GLY A 56 -4.62 -4.11 -9.63
N GLU A 57 -3.66 -3.56 -10.36
CA GLU A 57 -2.43 -3.04 -9.77
C GLU A 57 -2.61 -1.62 -9.30
N VAL A 58 -2.14 -1.37 -8.07
CA VAL A 58 -2.09 -0.03 -7.48
C VAL A 58 -0.66 0.25 -7.05
N ILE A 59 -0.13 1.38 -7.47
CA ILE A 59 1.20 1.84 -7.05
C ILE A 59 1.01 2.81 -5.89
N VAL A 60 1.58 2.45 -4.74
CA VAL A 60 1.51 3.26 -3.51
C VAL A 60 2.85 3.97 -3.34
N GLU A 61 2.80 5.30 -3.22
CA GLU A 61 4.00 6.09 -2.96
C GLU A 61 4.22 6.20 -1.46
N LEU A 62 5.34 5.65 -0.98
CA LEU A 62 5.74 5.75 0.42
C LEU A 62 6.68 6.94 0.61
N PRO A 63 6.46 7.75 1.66
CA PRO A 63 7.37 8.83 1.99
C PRO A 63 8.68 8.27 2.54
N VAL A 64 9.62 9.14 2.85
CA VAL A 64 10.87 8.76 3.54
C VAL A 64 10.51 8.20 4.91
N LEU A 65 10.99 7.00 5.21
CA LEU A 65 10.71 6.29 6.46
C LEU A 65 12.01 5.92 7.17
N ASP A 66 11.93 5.82 8.49
CA ASP A 66 13.02 5.30 9.31
C ASP A 66 13.07 3.78 9.22
N PRO A 67 14.26 3.16 9.45
CA PRO A 67 14.35 1.71 9.51
C PRO A 67 13.45 1.12 10.59
N GLY A 68 12.94 -0.08 10.34
CA GLY A 68 12.10 -0.80 11.28
C GLY A 68 10.78 -1.23 10.67
N GLU A 69 9.88 -1.65 11.54
CA GLU A 69 8.57 -2.15 11.13
C GLU A 69 7.59 -1.01 10.90
N HIS A 70 6.85 -1.11 9.81
CA HIS A 70 5.79 -0.18 9.44
C HIS A 70 4.59 -0.97 8.95
N ALA A 71 3.46 -0.29 8.78
CA ALA A 71 2.25 -0.92 8.26
C ALA A 71 1.48 0.03 7.36
N ILE A 72 0.82 -0.55 6.36
CA ILE A 72 -0.13 0.16 5.50
C ILE A 72 -1.50 -0.43 5.78
N ARG A 73 -2.43 0.43 6.21
CA ARG A 73 -3.83 0.07 6.33
C ARG A 73 -4.52 0.42 5.01
N LEU A 74 -5.24 -0.54 4.45
CA LEU A 74 -5.95 -0.30 3.21
C LEU A 74 -7.44 -0.57 3.37
N LYS A 75 -8.22 0.27 2.70
CA LYS A 75 -9.66 0.13 2.56
C LYS A 75 -9.94 0.26 1.08
N VAL A 76 -10.27 -0.85 0.43
CA VAL A 76 -10.32 -0.94 -1.02
C VAL A 76 -11.70 -1.33 -1.48
N PHE A 77 -12.29 -0.50 -2.35
CA PHE A 77 -13.50 -0.84 -3.08
C PHE A 77 -13.12 -1.43 -4.44
N ALA A 78 -13.58 -2.65 -4.68
CA ALA A 78 -13.38 -3.30 -5.97
C ALA A 78 -14.50 -2.91 -6.93
N ALA A 79 -14.21 -3.04 -8.22
CA ALA A 79 -15.19 -2.73 -9.28
C ALA A 79 -16.45 -3.59 -9.20
N ASP A 80 -16.35 -4.77 -8.57
CA ASP A 80 -17.50 -5.67 -8.39
C ASP A 80 -18.36 -5.32 -7.16
N GLY A 81 -18.03 -4.23 -6.46
CA GLY A 81 -18.78 -3.76 -5.31
C GLY A 81 -18.32 -4.27 -3.96
N HIS A 82 -17.31 -5.13 -3.92
CA HIS A 82 -16.78 -5.65 -2.66
C HIS A 82 -15.86 -4.64 -1.98
N LEU A 83 -15.98 -4.55 -0.65
CA LEU A 83 -15.09 -3.76 0.19
C LEU A 83 -14.12 -4.70 0.91
N THR A 84 -12.83 -4.40 0.82
CA THR A 84 -11.79 -5.13 1.55
C THR A 84 -11.07 -4.16 2.47
N GLU A 85 -10.91 -4.57 3.73
CA GLU A 85 -10.07 -3.85 4.70
C GLU A 85 -8.95 -4.78 5.14
N ASP A 86 -7.73 -4.29 5.16
CA ASP A 86 -6.57 -5.10 5.52
C ASP A 86 -5.45 -4.22 6.06
N ILE A 87 -4.46 -4.86 6.68
CA ILE A 87 -3.24 -4.21 7.14
C ILE A 87 -2.07 -5.04 6.63
N ILE A 88 -1.14 -4.38 5.94
CA ILE A 88 0.07 -5.02 5.43
C ILE A 88 1.25 -4.50 6.23
N HIS A 89 1.94 -5.42 6.90
CA HIS A 89 3.15 -5.10 7.64
C HIS A 89 4.37 -5.27 6.75
N PHE A 90 5.35 -4.38 6.91
CA PHE A 90 6.59 -4.45 6.14
C PHE A 90 7.74 -3.87 6.95
N PHE A 91 8.97 -4.22 6.54
CA PHE A 91 10.18 -3.70 7.16
C PHE A 91 10.87 -2.72 6.23
N VAL A 92 11.38 -1.65 6.82
CA VAL A 92 12.24 -0.69 6.13
C VAL A 92 13.67 -0.97 6.54
N VAL A 93 14.55 -1.17 5.56
CA VAL A 93 15.96 -1.49 5.78
C VAL A 93 16.82 -0.28 5.44
N GLU A 94 18.01 -0.23 6.07
CA GLU A 94 18.98 0.83 5.81
C GLU A 94 19.63 0.73 4.43
#